data_b6991bd87a95f9a800a2c25f1da62283
#
_entry.id   b6991bd87a95f9a800a2c25f1da62283
#
_cell.length_a   1.000
_cell.length_b   1.000
_cell.length_c   1.000
_cell.angle_alpha   90.00
_cell.angle_beta   90.00
_cell.angle_gamma   90.00
#
_symmetry.space_group_name_H-M   'P 1'
#
loop_
_entity.id
_entity.type
_entity.pdbx_description
1 polymer ?
#
loop_
_entity_poly.entity_id
_entity_poly.type
_entity_poly.pdbx_seq_one_letter_code
_entity_poly.pdbx_strand_id
1 'polypeptide(L)'
;MNIHKPGAPSAIVYIVDDHPEVSHSLLRLLSSIGIHAQTFDSISAFQAAARPPVPSCLILDLQLSDGDGLTLQARLRELGDHIPIVVVTGFGDIRQTVKAMKAGAIDFLEKPISEQRLLDSVHRALESDAARRAKEQEFEKILALYRSLTAREQQVIEMIASGCLNKEVAEQLGISEVTVKAHRASAYRKMQARSFAQLVQMIIKVNPRVAAHAVPLRGDGDGDGDGE
;
A
#
# COMPACT_ATOMS: atom_id res chain seq x y z
N MET A 1 38.59 6.75 -4.62
CA MET A 1 38.05 5.84 -5.66
C MET A 1 36.85 5.13 -5.01
N ASN A 2 35.65 5.77 -5.09
CA ASN A 2 34.44 5.28 -4.44
C ASN A 2 33.84 4.17 -5.30
N ILE A 3 34.01 2.92 -4.88
CA ILE A 3 33.36 1.78 -5.50
C ILE A 3 31.88 1.87 -5.09
N HIS A 4 31.06 2.43 -5.96
CA HIS A 4 29.59 2.39 -5.83
C HIS A 4 29.20 0.91 -5.79
N LYS A 5 28.82 0.38 -4.61
CA LYS A 5 28.02 -0.85 -4.54
C LYS A 5 26.80 -0.62 -5.44
N PRO A 6 26.47 -1.52 -6.37
CA PRO A 6 25.23 -1.39 -7.13
C PRO A 6 24.11 -1.33 -6.10
N GLY A 7 23.44 -0.17 -6.02
CA GLY A 7 22.29 0.04 -5.13
C GLY A 7 21.21 -0.98 -5.48
N ALA A 8 20.47 -1.44 -4.49
CA ALA A 8 19.29 -2.27 -4.73
C ALA A 8 18.41 -1.57 -5.78
N PRO A 9 17.82 -2.32 -6.73
CA PRO A 9 16.99 -1.74 -7.79
C PRO A 9 15.85 -0.95 -7.15
N SER A 10 15.53 0.21 -7.73
CA SER A 10 14.42 1.06 -7.28
C SER A 10 13.05 0.44 -7.56
N ALA A 11 12.96 -0.46 -8.56
CA ALA A 11 11.80 -1.24 -8.94
C ALA A 11 12.23 -2.50 -9.68
N ILE A 12 11.38 -3.54 -9.70
CA ILE A 12 11.65 -4.81 -10.39
C ILE A 12 10.42 -5.26 -11.17
N VAL A 13 10.63 -5.70 -12.41
CA VAL A 13 9.62 -6.40 -13.22
C VAL A 13 9.96 -7.88 -13.25
N TYR A 14 9.04 -8.72 -12.83
CA TYR A 14 9.12 -10.17 -12.97
C TYR A 14 8.44 -10.59 -14.25
N ILE A 15 9.03 -11.51 -14.99
CA ILE A 15 8.49 -12.05 -16.24
C ILE A 15 8.37 -13.56 -16.06
N VAL A 16 7.14 -14.08 -16.14
CA VAL A 16 6.86 -15.52 -16.11
C VAL A 16 6.31 -15.93 -17.47
N ASP A 17 7.14 -16.58 -18.26
CA ASP A 17 6.85 -17.05 -19.62
C ASP A 17 7.81 -18.21 -19.93
N ASP A 18 7.30 -19.39 -20.30
CA ASP A 18 8.09 -20.58 -20.60
C ASP A 18 8.71 -20.59 -22.02
N HIS A 19 8.46 -19.52 -22.79
CA HIS A 19 9.09 -19.29 -24.09
C HIS A 19 10.34 -18.40 -23.92
N PRO A 20 11.57 -18.95 -24.00
CA PRO A 20 12.79 -18.17 -23.75
C PRO A 20 12.98 -16.96 -24.68
N GLU A 21 12.52 -17.07 -25.93
CA GLU A 21 12.63 -15.99 -26.93
C GLU A 21 11.80 -14.76 -26.50
N VAL A 22 10.59 -15.00 -25.98
CA VAL A 22 9.70 -13.94 -25.50
C VAL A 22 10.28 -13.31 -24.25
N SER A 23 10.62 -14.12 -23.24
CA SER A 23 11.20 -13.66 -21.96
C SER A 23 12.46 -12.82 -22.20
N HIS A 24 13.39 -13.27 -23.06
CA HIS A 24 14.62 -12.55 -23.38
C HIS A 24 14.36 -11.25 -24.18
N SER A 25 13.34 -11.24 -25.05
CA SER A 25 12.96 -10.01 -25.76
C SER A 25 12.42 -8.95 -24.80
N LEU A 26 11.51 -9.36 -23.89
CA LEU A 26 10.97 -8.49 -22.85
C LEU A 26 12.06 -7.98 -21.91
N LEU A 27 12.96 -8.86 -21.47
CA LEU A 27 14.09 -8.50 -20.62
C LEU A 27 14.97 -7.42 -21.29
N ARG A 28 15.30 -7.59 -22.56
CA ARG A 28 16.10 -6.60 -23.32
C ARG A 28 15.39 -5.27 -23.45
N LEU A 29 14.10 -5.29 -23.76
CA LEU A 29 13.29 -4.08 -23.88
C LEU A 29 13.28 -3.29 -22.56
N LEU A 30 12.96 -3.94 -21.44
CA LEU A 30 12.93 -3.29 -20.12
C LEU A 30 14.31 -2.78 -19.70
N SER A 31 15.37 -3.56 -19.96
CA SER A 31 16.74 -3.16 -19.67
C SER A 31 17.19 -1.94 -20.46
N SER A 32 16.73 -1.80 -21.72
CA SER A 32 17.07 -0.68 -22.60
C SER A 32 16.58 0.68 -22.08
N ILE A 33 15.53 0.67 -21.26
CA ILE A 33 14.97 1.85 -20.60
C ILE A 33 15.31 1.94 -19.10
N GLY A 34 16.27 1.10 -18.63
CA GLY A 34 16.79 1.14 -17.25
C GLY A 34 15.88 0.48 -16.21
N ILE A 35 14.86 -0.28 -16.63
CA ILE A 35 14.02 -1.06 -15.70
C ILE A 35 14.70 -2.41 -15.44
N HIS A 36 14.93 -2.72 -14.17
CA HIS A 36 15.45 -4.02 -13.76
C HIS A 36 14.35 -5.09 -13.92
N ALA A 37 14.69 -6.19 -14.61
CA ALA A 37 13.75 -7.28 -14.81
C ALA A 37 14.41 -8.64 -14.52
N GLN A 38 13.60 -9.61 -14.10
CA GLN A 38 13.98 -10.98 -13.83
C GLN A 38 13.00 -11.94 -14.49
N THR A 39 13.53 -12.95 -15.19
CA THR A 39 12.73 -13.93 -15.92
C THR A 39 12.63 -15.24 -15.15
N PHE A 40 11.49 -15.91 -15.30
CA PHE A 40 11.20 -17.25 -14.78
C PHE A 40 10.53 -18.05 -15.89
N ASP A 41 10.91 -19.30 -16.04
CA ASP A 41 10.38 -20.25 -17.02
C ASP A 41 9.14 -20.99 -16.51
N SER A 42 8.76 -20.80 -15.24
CA SER A 42 7.70 -21.55 -14.60
C SER A 42 7.09 -20.79 -13.43
N ILE A 43 5.84 -21.12 -13.10
CA ILE A 43 5.14 -20.65 -11.90
C ILE A 43 5.92 -21.04 -10.65
N SER A 44 6.40 -22.28 -10.61
CA SER A 44 7.12 -22.83 -9.47
C SER A 44 8.40 -22.07 -9.18
N ALA A 45 9.18 -21.72 -10.20
CA ALA A 45 10.41 -20.93 -10.07
C ALA A 45 10.12 -19.52 -9.54
N PHE A 46 9.08 -18.87 -10.07
CA PHE A 46 8.65 -17.54 -9.58
C PHE A 46 8.20 -17.57 -8.11
N GLN A 47 7.42 -18.60 -7.71
CA GLN A 47 6.93 -18.73 -6.33
C GLN A 47 8.06 -19.02 -5.33
N ALA A 48 9.10 -19.73 -5.75
CA ALA A 48 10.27 -20.02 -4.92
C ALA A 48 11.24 -18.84 -4.77
N ALA A 49 11.15 -17.84 -5.64
CA ALA A 49 12.09 -16.72 -5.65
C ALA A 49 11.86 -15.76 -4.48
N ALA A 50 12.95 -15.35 -3.84
CA ALA A 50 12.92 -14.26 -2.86
C ALA A 50 12.74 -12.93 -3.59
N ARG A 51 11.73 -12.17 -3.21
CA ARG A 51 11.40 -10.88 -3.80
C ARG A 51 11.70 -9.75 -2.81
N PRO A 52 12.59 -8.79 -3.15
CA PRO A 52 12.88 -7.66 -2.28
C PRO A 52 11.65 -6.74 -2.13
N PRO A 53 11.56 -5.98 -1.02
CA PRO A 53 10.41 -5.11 -0.74
C PRO A 53 10.48 -3.77 -1.50
N VAL A 54 10.62 -3.85 -2.81
CA VAL A 54 10.62 -2.68 -3.72
C VAL A 54 9.38 -2.71 -4.62
N PRO A 55 8.98 -1.57 -5.21
CA PRO A 55 7.92 -1.53 -6.22
C PRO A 55 8.15 -2.59 -7.29
N SER A 56 7.13 -3.36 -7.59
CA SER A 56 7.26 -4.49 -8.51
C SER A 56 6.00 -4.71 -9.33
N CYS A 57 6.18 -5.40 -10.47
CA CYS A 57 5.13 -5.78 -11.39
C CYS A 57 5.43 -7.18 -11.93
N LEU A 58 4.39 -7.95 -12.21
CA LEU A 58 4.49 -9.27 -12.83
C LEU A 58 3.94 -9.20 -14.26
N ILE A 59 4.77 -9.52 -15.24
CA ILE A 59 4.33 -9.86 -16.61
C ILE A 59 4.14 -11.37 -16.63
N LEU A 60 2.92 -11.82 -16.96
CA LEU A 60 2.51 -13.20 -16.82
C LEU A 60 1.91 -13.75 -18.10
N ASP A 61 2.50 -14.81 -18.65
CA ASP A 61 1.79 -15.61 -19.65
C ASP A 61 0.71 -16.46 -18.98
N LEU A 62 -0.42 -16.63 -19.66
CA LEU A 62 -1.49 -17.49 -19.18
C LEU A 62 -1.21 -18.96 -19.43
N GLN A 63 -0.50 -19.28 -20.52
CA GLN A 63 -0.19 -20.65 -20.91
C GLN A 63 1.24 -20.98 -20.54
N LEU A 64 1.42 -21.70 -19.46
CA LEU A 64 2.71 -22.13 -18.96
C LEU A 64 2.74 -23.65 -18.88
N SER A 65 3.89 -24.25 -19.09
CA SER A 65 4.08 -25.70 -19.08
C SER A 65 3.73 -26.36 -17.73
N ASP A 66 3.89 -25.60 -16.62
CA ASP A 66 3.64 -26.07 -15.25
C ASP A 66 2.30 -25.58 -14.66
N GLY A 67 1.45 -24.91 -15.46
CA GLY A 67 0.14 -24.47 -14.99
C GLY A 67 -0.51 -23.32 -15.77
N ASP A 68 -1.64 -22.86 -15.26
CA ASP A 68 -2.40 -21.73 -15.81
C ASP A 68 -2.10 -20.44 -15.04
N GLY A 69 -1.70 -19.39 -15.75
CA GLY A 69 -1.41 -18.08 -15.19
C GLY A 69 -2.58 -17.46 -14.42
N LEU A 70 -3.84 -17.72 -14.81
CA LEU A 70 -5.02 -17.27 -14.04
C LEU A 70 -5.08 -17.92 -12.67
N THR A 71 -4.69 -19.19 -12.56
CA THR A 71 -4.59 -19.90 -11.28
C THR A 71 -3.52 -19.29 -10.39
N LEU A 72 -2.35 -18.92 -10.96
CA LEU A 72 -1.33 -18.18 -10.23
C LEU A 72 -1.87 -16.83 -9.72
N GLN A 73 -2.54 -16.06 -10.58
CA GLN A 73 -3.12 -14.78 -10.20
C GLN A 73 -4.10 -14.91 -9.02
N ALA A 74 -5.00 -15.91 -9.05
CA ALA A 74 -5.93 -16.19 -7.96
C ALA A 74 -5.20 -16.53 -6.67
N ARG A 75 -4.20 -17.41 -6.75
CA ARG A 75 -3.41 -17.84 -5.59
C ARG A 75 -2.61 -16.72 -4.95
N LEU A 76 -1.99 -15.84 -5.74
CA LEU A 76 -1.28 -14.66 -5.22
C LEU A 76 -2.23 -13.77 -4.40
N ARG A 77 -3.43 -13.56 -4.91
CA ARG A 77 -4.46 -12.77 -4.22
C ARG A 77 -4.92 -13.43 -2.90
N GLU A 78 -5.13 -14.75 -2.89
CA GLU A 78 -5.48 -15.50 -1.67
C GLU A 78 -4.38 -15.42 -0.60
N LEU A 79 -3.12 -15.39 -1.01
CA LEU A 79 -1.97 -15.22 -0.13
C LEU A 79 -1.74 -13.76 0.34
N GLY A 80 -2.57 -12.82 -0.11
CA GLY A 80 -2.38 -11.40 0.19
C GLY A 80 -1.21 -10.75 -0.55
N ASP A 81 -0.71 -11.40 -1.59
CA ASP A 81 0.31 -10.84 -2.47
C ASP A 81 -0.36 -9.98 -3.54
N HIS A 82 -0.29 -8.69 -3.34
CA HIS A 82 -0.94 -7.69 -4.20
C HIS A 82 -0.02 -7.17 -5.32
N ILE A 83 0.92 -8.01 -5.80
CA ILE A 83 1.75 -7.62 -6.94
C ILE A 83 0.86 -7.32 -8.15
N PRO A 84 0.99 -6.13 -8.79
CA PRO A 84 0.25 -5.81 -9.99
C PRO A 84 0.66 -6.73 -11.15
N ILE A 85 -0.34 -7.24 -11.89
CA ILE A 85 -0.12 -8.21 -12.97
C ILE A 85 -0.51 -7.59 -14.30
N VAL A 86 0.39 -7.68 -15.27
CA VAL A 86 0.15 -7.44 -16.70
C VAL A 86 0.14 -8.80 -17.39
N VAL A 87 -1.01 -9.22 -17.89
CA VAL A 87 -1.15 -10.49 -18.59
C VAL A 87 -0.72 -10.34 -20.03
N VAL A 88 0.08 -11.29 -20.51
CA VAL A 88 0.55 -11.36 -21.90
C VAL A 88 0.29 -12.77 -22.43
N THR A 89 -0.44 -12.93 -23.53
CA THR A 89 -0.75 -14.26 -24.06
C THR A 89 -0.88 -14.28 -25.58
N GLY A 90 -0.57 -15.41 -26.20
CA GLY A 90 -0.75 -15.65 -27.64
C GLY A 90 -2.18 -16.06 -28.04
N PHE A 91 -3.02 -16.37 -27.07
CA PHE A 91 -4.42 -16.79 -27.27
C PHE A 91 -5.37 -15.87 -26.51
N GLY A 92 -5.75 -14.76 -27.14
CA GLY A 92 -6.70 -13.80 -26.59
C GLY A 92 -8.15 -14.26 -26.72
N ASP A 93 -8.59 -15.31 -25.99
CA ASP A 93 -10.02 -15.54 -25.85
C ASP A 93 -10.61 -14.42 -24.95
N ILE A 94 -11.68 -13.77 -25.43
CA ILE A 94 -12.42 -12.73 -24.71
C ILE A 94 -12.76 -13.19 -23.28
N ARG A 95 -13.07 -14.47 -23.10
CA ARG A 95 -13.40 -15.03 -21.77
C ARG A 95 -12.21 -15.00 -20.82
N GLN A 96 -11.00 -15.31 -21.30
CA GLN A 96 -9.77 -15.26 -20.49
C GLN A 96 -9.40 -13.82 -20.14
N THR A 97 -9.50 -12.91 -21.12
CA THR A 97 -9.32 -11.47 -20.90
C THR A 97 -10.25 -10.96 -19.78
N VAL A 98 -11.54 -11.25 -19.88
CA VAL A 98 -12.52 -10.83 -18.87
C VAL A 98 -12.23 -11.42 -17.49
N LYS A 99 -11.81 -12.71 -17.42
CA LYS A 99 -11.43 -13.36 -16.17
C LYS A 99 -10.19 -12.68 -15.54
N ALA A 100 -9.13 -12.45 -16.31
CA ALA A 100 -7.91 -11.80 -15.86
C ALA A 100 -8.19 -10.38 -15.30
N MET A 101 -8.98 -9.59 -16.04
CA MET A 101 -9.34 -8.23 -15.62
C MET A 101 -10.24 -8.22 -14.36
N LYS A 102 -11.21 -9.12 -14.28
CA LYS A 102 -12.04 -9.28 -13.06
C LYS A 102 -11.22 -9.76 -11.85
N ALA A 103 -10.17 -10.53 -12.09
CA ALA A 103 -9.22 -10.94 -11.06
C ALA A 103 -8.20 -9.84 -10.69
N GLY A 104 -8.33 -8.64 -11.26
CA GLY A 104 -7.55 -7.46 -10.90
C GLY A 104 -6.22 -7.31 -11.65
N ALA A 105 -6.10 -7.89 -12.86
CA ALA A 105 -4.98 -7.55 -13.74
C ALA A 105 -4.98 -6.06 -14.10
N ILE A 106 -3.82 -5.45 -14.20
CA ILE A 106 -3.64 -4.04 -14.60
C ILE A 106 -3.93 -3.87 -16.08
N ASP A 107 -3.51 -4.84 -16.88
CA ASP A 107 -3.75 -4.86 -18.33
C ASP A 107 -3.67 -6.29 -18.87
N PHE A 108 -4.18 -6.44 -20.11
CA PHE A 108 -4.14 -7.67 -20.88
C PHE A 108 -3.62 -7.35 -22.28
N LEU A 109 -2.51 -7.97 -22.67
CA LEU A 109 -1.81 -7.74 -23.92
C LEU A 109 -1.75 -9.03 -24.73
N GLU A 110 -2.17 -8.95 -26.00
CA GLU A 110 -2.09 -10.07 -26.94
C GLU A 110 -0.74 -10.05 -27.68
N LYS A 111 -0.14 -11.23 -27.84
CA LYS A 111 1.05 -11.42 -28.68
C LYS A 111 0.64 -11.40 -30.16
N PRO A 112 1.32 -10.65 -31.07
CA PRO A 112 2.57 -9.92 -30.84
C PRO A 112 2.37 -8.61 -30.07
N ILE A 113 3.24 -8.40 -29.06
CA ILE A 113 3.10 -7.32 -28.10
C ILE A 113 3.59 -6.00 -28.70
N SER A 114 2.78 -4.96 -28.63
CA SER A 114 3.24 -3.60 -28.87
C SER A 114 4.16 -3.13 -27.72
N GLU A 115 5.42 -2.79 -28.04
CA GLU A 115 6.39 -2.31 -27.05
C GLU A 115 5.84 -1.13 -26.25
N GLN A 116 5.24 -0.14 -26.93
CA GLN A 116 4.67 1.03 -26.27
C GLN A 116 3.57 0.66 -25.26
N ARG A 117 2.63 -0.21 -25.66
CA ARG A 117 1.55 -0.66 -24.78
C ARG A 117 2.07 -1.43 -23.58
N LEU A 118 3.09 -2.27 -23.77
CA LEU A 118 3.73 -2.99 -22.67
C LEU A 118 4.37 -2.03 -21.68
N LEU A 119 5.15 -1.07 -22.17
CA LEU A 119 5.83 -0.08 -21.33
C LEU A 119 4.83 0.78 -20.55
N ASP A 120 3.76 1.23 -21.19
CA ASP A 120 2.70 2.00 -20.53
C ASP A 120 2.03 1.17 -19.42
N SER A 121 1.77 -0.12 -19.64
CA SER A 121 1.16 -1.02 -18.68
C SER A 121 2.10 -1.33 -17.50
N VAL A 122 3.39 -1.54 -17.77
CA VAL A 122 4.43 -1.73 -16.75
C VAL A 122 4.57 -0.49 -15.89
N HIS A 123 4.63 0.71 -16.48
CA HIS A 123 4.71 1.96 -15.72
C HIS A 123 3.52 2.13 -14.78
N ARG A 124 2.28 1.96 -15.28
CA ARG A 124 1.06 2.01 -14.45
C ARG A 124 1.09 0.98 -13.31
N ALA A 125 1.58 -0.22 -13.58
CA ALA A 125 1.70 -1.27 -12.59
C ALA A 125 2.71 -0.91 -11.49
N LEU A 126 3.91 -0.45 -11.86
CA LEU A 126 4.93 -0.03 -10.90
C LEU A 126 4.51 1.17 -10.07
N GLU A 127 3.85 2.17 -10.67
CA GLU A 127 3.29 3.32 -9.95
C GLU A 127 2.21 2.90 -8.96
N SER A 128 1.33 1.99 -9.36
CA SER A 128 0.28 1.44 -8.49
C SER A 128 0.87 0.72 -7.28
N ASP A 129 1.89 -0.14 -7.48
CA ASP A 129 2.56 -0.85 -6.39
C ASP A 129 3.33 0.10 -5.47
N ALA A 130 4.02 1.09 -6.03
CA ALA A 130 4.71 2.12 -5.26
C ALA A 130 3.75 2.90 -4.34
N ALA A 131 2.60 3.32 -4.88
CA ALA A 131 1.58 4.05 -4.12
C ALA A 131 0.96 3.17 -3.02
N ARG A 132 0.69 1.89 -3.29
CA ARG A 132 0.19 0.93 -2.31
C ARG A 132 1.20 0.73 -1.17
N ARG A 133 2.47 0.45 -1.51
CA ARG A 133 3.55 0.26 -0.53
C ARG A 133 3.78 1.50 0.34
N ALA A 134 3.72 2.68 -0.24
CA ALA A 134 3.85 3.94 0.50
C ALA A 134 2.72 4.09 1.55
N LYS A 135 1.47 3.75 1.18
CA LYS A 135 0.34 3.77 2.10
C LYS A 135 0.49 2.73 3.23
N GLU A 136 0.94 1.53 2.91
CA GLU A 136 1.21 0.47 3.89
C GLU A 136 2.31 0.87 4.86
N GLN A 137 3.42 1.42 4.35
CA GLN A 137 4.51 1.90 5.20
C GLN A 137 4.07 3.07 6.10
N GLU A 138 3.25 3.99 5.58
CA GLU A 138 2.68 5.07 6.39
C GLU A 138 1.77 4.51 7.50
N PHE A 139 0.91 3.55 7.16
CA PHE A 139 0.04 2.88 8.14
C PHE A 139 0.85 2.19 9.24
N GLU A 140 1.86 1.40 8.88
CA GLU A 140 2.73 0.72 9.85
C GLU A 140 3.47 1.69 10.77
N LYS A 141 3.95 2.82 10.23
CA LYS A 141 4.55 3.89 11.04
C LYS A 141 3.56 4.44 12.05
N ILE A 142 2.35 4.79 11.64
CA ILE A 142 1.31 5.31 12.53
C ILE A 142 0.93 4.27 13.58
N LEU A 143 0.78 3.01 13.17
CA LEU A 143 0.45 1.91 14.08
C LEU A 143 1.55 1.69 15.14
N ALA A 144 2.82 1.78 14.75
CA ALA A 144 3.94 1.69 15.68
C ALA A 144 3.91 2.83 16.72
N LEU A 145 3.66 4.07 16.27
CA LEU A 145 3.51 5.22 17.18
C LEU A 145 2.32 5.02 18.13
N TYR A 146 1.18 4.58 17.61
CA TYR A 146 -0.01 4.32 18.42
C TYR A 146 0.23 3.23 19.48
N ARG A 147 0.90 2.13 19.11
CA ARG A 147 1.29 1.06 20.04
C ARG A 147 2.28 1.51 21.12
N SER A 148 3.00 2.60 20.92
CA SER A 148 3.89 3.20 21.93
C SER A 148 3.15 3.98 23.02
N LEU A 149 1.86 4.26 22.84
CA LEU A 149 1.03 4.90 23.84
C LEU A 149 0.72 3.91 24.98
N THR A 150 0.67 4.43 26.20
CA THR A 150 0.11 3.67 27.33
C THR A 150 -1.39 3.48 27.15
N ALA A 151 -1.98 2.48 27.81
CA ALA A 151 -3.43 2.25 27.75
C ALA A 151 -4.23 3.51 28.11
N ARG A 152 -3.71 4.30 29.07
CA ARG A 152 -4.37 5.54 29.52
C ARG A 152 -4.27 6.65 28.47
N GLU A 153 -3.12 6.80 27.84
CA GLU A 153 -2.94 7.74 26.72
C GLU A 153 -3.84 7.38 25.54
N GLN A 154 -3.97 6.07 25.22
CA GLN A 154 -4.87 5.60 24.15
C GLN A 154 -6.32 5.96 24.49
N GLN A 155 -6.82 5.63 25.68
CA GLN A 155 -8.18 5.97 26.12
C GLN A 155 -8.46 7.47 25.99
N VAL A 156 -7.57 8.30 26.53
CA VAL A 156 -7.72 9.76 26.47
C VAL A 156 -7.77 10.27 25.04
N ILE A 157 -6.84 9.82 24.18
CA ILE A 157 -6.74 10.36 22.84
C ILE A 157 -7.87 9.88 21.92
N GLU A 158 -8.38 8.66 22.11
CA GLU A 158 -9.53 8.14 21.38
C GLU A 158 -10.81 8.90 21.71
N MET A 159 -11.04 9.21 23.00
CA MET A 159 -12.19 10.01 23.43
C MET A 159 -12.11 11.43 22.89
N ILE A 160 -10.94 12.07 22.94
CA ILE A 160 -10.71 13.40 22.36
C ILE A 160 -10.92 13.36 20.82
N ALA A 161 -10.44 12.34 20.15
CA ALA A 161 -10.63 12.19 18.69
C ALA A 161 -12.10 11.91 18.30
N SER A 162 -12.90 11.35 19.22
CA SER A 162 -14.35 11.21 19.08
C SER A 162 -15.12 12.51 19.35
N GLY A 163 -14.45 13.60 19.77
CA GLY A 163 -15.05 14.90 20.03
C GLY A 163 -15.38 15.19 21.51
N CYS A 164 -14.99 14.32 22.45
CA CYS A 164 -15.21 14.57 23.89
C CYS A 164 -14.36 15.75 24.38
N LEU A 165 -14.95 16.62 25.22
CA LEU A 165 -14.22 17.68 25.91
C LEU A 165 -13.35 17.11 27.04
N ASN A 166 -12.28 17.82 27.41
CA ASN A 166 -11.40 17.38 28.49
C ASN A 166 -12.16 17.08 29.81
N LYS A 167 -13.21 17.86 30.12
CA LYS A 167 -14.07 17.66 31.27
C LYS A 167 -14.83 16.33 31.23
N GLU A 168 -15.39 15.99 30.06
CA GLU A 168 -16.13 14.74 29.84
C GLU A 168 -15.21 13.54 29.98
N VAL A 169 -13.99 13.65 29.36
CA VAL A 169 -12.95 12.62 29.50
C VAL A 169 -12.53 12.44 30.96
N ALA A 170 -12.34 13.53 31.69
CA ALA A 170 -11.97 13.50 33.13
C ALA A 170 -13.03 12.76 33.97
N GLU A 171 -14.31 13.08 33.75
CA GLU A 171 -15.43 12.45 34.41
C GLU A 171 -15.54 10.96 34.12
N GLN A 172 -15.53 10.58 32.82
CA GLN A 172 -15.65 9.18 32.41
C GLN A 172 -14.47 8.32 32.87
N LEU A 173 -13.27 8.89 32.92
CA LEU A 173 -12.07 8.17 33.31
C LEU A 173 -11.75 8.27 34.84
N GLY A 174 -12.52 9.05 35.63
CA GLY A 174 -12.31 9.23 37.04
C GLY A 174 -10.97 9.91 37.40
N ILE A 175 -10.53 10.90 36.60
CA ILE A 175 -9.26 11.64 36.79
C ILE A 175 -9.50 13.14 36.69
N SER A 176 -8.50 13.95 37.07
CA SER A 176 -8.61 15.40 36.91
C SER A 176 -8.42 15.87 35.48
N GLU A 177 -9.01 17.01 35.10
CA GLU A 177 -8.76 17.62 33.79
C GLU A 177 -7.28 17.95 33.56
N VAL A 178 -6.53 18.27 34.60
CA VAL A 178 -5.08 18.48 34.56
C VAL A 178 -4.38 17.18 34.09
N THR A 179 -4.81 16.03 34.63
CA THR A 179 -4.30 14.72 34.26
C THR A 179 -4.65 14.38 32.82
N VAL A 180 -5.88 14.70 32.34
CA VAL A 180 -6.27 14.55 30.93
C VAL A 180 -5.36 15.37 30.02
N LYS A 181 -5.13 16.65 30.37
CA LYS A 181 -4.21 17.51 29.59
C LYS A 181 -2.79 16.96 29.57
N ALA A 182 -2.30 16.38 30.64
CA ALA A 182 -0.98 15.75 30.69
C ALA A 182 -0.89 14.51 29.78
N HIS A 183 -1.88 13.59 29.83
CA HIS A 183 -1.93 12.43 28.96
C HIS A 183 -2.05 12.82 27.49
N ARG A 184 -2.89 13.81 27.19
CA ARG A 184 -3.04 14.36 25.85
C ARG A 184 -1.72 14.92 25.33
N ALA A 185 -1.02 15.76 26.09
CA ALA A 185 0.28 16.31 25.69
C ALA A 185 1.34 15.22 25.45
N SER A 186 1.35 14.20 26.31
CA SER A 186 2.24 13.04 26.14
C SER A 186 1.91 12.25 24.87
N ALA A 187 0.62 11.97 24.62
CA ALA A 187 0.17 11.28 23.42
C ALA A 187 0.52 12.05 22.13
N TYR A 188 0.30 13.37 22.10
CA TYR A 188 0.71 14.21 20.97
C TYR A 188 2.19 14.07 20.63
N ARG A 189 3.05 14.13 21.63
CA ARG A 189 4.50 14.00 21.46
C ARG A 189 4.88 12.61 20.91
N LYS A 190 4.31 11.54 21.48
CA LYS A 190 4.57 10.16 21.07
C LYS A 190 4.03 9.89 19.65
N MET A 191 2.85 10.39 19.32
CA MET A 191 2.26 10.29 17.99
C MET A 191 2.93 11.18 16.95
N GLN A 192 3.84 12.09 17.37
CA GLN A 192 4.51 13.05 16.48
C GLN A 192 3.53 13.90 15.64
N ALA A 193 2.33 14.14 16.16
CA ALA A 193 1.32 14.92 15.48
C ALA A 193 1.64 16.42 15.56
N ARG A 194 1.49 17.13 14.45
CA ARG A 194 1.75 18.59 14.35
C ARG A 194 0.49 19.43 14.58
N SER A 195 -0.69 18.81 14.47
CA SER A 195 -1.97 19.47 14.68
C SER A 195 -3.01 18.48 15.23
N PHE A 196 -4.09 19.00 15.81
CA PHE A 196 -5.22 18.18 16.27
C PHE A 196 -5.83 17.38 15.12
N ALA A 197 -6.07 18.03 13.99
CA ALA A 197 -6.63 17.37 12.80
C ALA A 197 -5.75 16.20 12.34
N GLN A 198 -4.42 16.36 12.32
CA GLN A 198 -3.51 15.28 11.98
C GLN A 198 -3.59 14.13 12.98
N LEU A 199 -3.63 14.44 14.30
CA LEU A 199 -3.77 13.41 15.31
C LEU A 199 -5.06 12.60 15.15
N VAL A 200 -6.19 13.29 14.95
CA VAL A 200 -7.50 12.63 14.71
C VAL A 200 -7.42 11.71 13.48
N GLN A 201 -6.84 12.18 12.37
CA GLN A 201 -6.65 11.36 11.18
C GLN A 201 -5.79 10.12 11.44
N MET A 202 -4.71 10.27 12.21
CA MET A 202 -3.85 9.15 12.59
C MET A 202 -4.60 8.13 13.45
N ILE A 203 -5.36 8.58 14.44
CA ILE A 203 -6.16 7.70 15.30
C ILE A 203 -7.24 6.97 14.50
N ILE A 204 -7.98 7.67 13.64
CA ILE A 204 -9.01 7.05 12.79
C ILE A 204 -8.41 5.99 11.86
N LYS A 205 -7.21 6.22 11.32
CA LYS A 205 -6.53 5.22 10.47
C LYS A 205 -6.25 3.91 11.22
N VAL A 206 -5.85 3.95 12.48
CA VAL A 206 -5.50 2.75 13.28
C VAL A 206 -6.67 2.19 14.09
N ASN A 207 -7.66 3.03 14.42
CA ASN A 207 -8.88 2.64 15.12
C ASN A 207 -10.12 3.28 14.46
N PRO A 208 -10.63 2.67 13.37
CA PRO A 208 -11.79 3.21 12.64
C PRO A 208 -13.07 3.35 13.47
N ARG A 209 -13.18 2.66 14.63
CA ARG A 209 -14.32 2.78 15.53
C ARG A 209 -14.47 4.19 16.10
N VAL A 210 -13.37 4.91 16.25
CA VAL A 210 -13.36 6.30 16.73
C VAL A 210 -14.15 7.21 15.79
N ALA A 211 -14.06 7.00 14.48
CA ALA A 211 -14.81 7.78 13.50
C ALA A 211 -16.33 7.60 13.61
N ALA A 212 -16.82 6.42 14.03
CA ALA A 212 -18.24 6.13 14.15
C ALA A 212 -18.91 6.89 15.33
N HIS A 213 -18.12 7.41 16.26
CA HIS A 213 -18.57 8.16 17.43
C HIS A 213 -18.21 9.65 17.35
N ALA A 214 -17.57 10.10 16.26
CA ALA A 214 -17.18 11.49 16.10
C ALA A 214 -18.44 12.36 15.90
N VAL A 215 -18.76 13.13 16.93
CA VAL A 215 -19.74 14.24 16.85
C VAL A 215 -19.15 15.27 15.88
N PRO A 216 -19.93 15.83 14.93
CA PRO A 216 -19.45 16.90 14.05
C PRO A 216 -18.90 18.03 14.92
N LEU A 217 -17.66 18.45 14.62
CA LEU A 217 -16.95 19.54 15.33
C LEU A 217 -17.90 20.74 15.40
N ARG A 218 -18.39 21.04 16.61
CA ARG A 218 -18.98 22.36 16.87
C ARG A 218 -17.85 23.37 16.70
N GLY A 219 -17.99 24.26 15.72
CA GLY A 219 -17.05 25.35 15.53
C GLY A 219 -16.89 26.10 16.85
N ASP A 220 -15.67 26.20 17.31
CA ASP A 220 -15.28 27.11 18.40
C ASP A 220 -15.63 28.52 17.91
N GLY A 221 -16.78 29.00 18.33
CA GLY A 221 -17.14 30.39 18.21
C GLY A 221 -16.30 31.14 19.24
N ASP A 222 -15.17 31.68 18.80
CA ASP A 222 -14.47 32.75 19.48
C ASP A 222 -15.41 33.97 19.51
N GLY A 223 -16.16 34.08 20.60
CA GLY A 223 -16.89 35.26 20.95
C GLY A 223 -16.02 36.12 21.86
N ASP A 224 -15.02 36.79 21.31
CA ASP A 224 -14.48 37.98 21.92
C ASP A 224 -15.54 39.10 21.76
N GLY A 225 -16.33 39.25 22.79
CA GLY A 225 -17.20 40.41 22.98
C GLY A 225 -16.49 41.43 23.81
N ASP A 226 -15.69 42.27 23.22
CA ASP A 226 -15.39 43.58 23.75
C ASP A 226 -16.66 44.43 23.69
N GLY A 227 -17.07 44.98 24.80
CA GLY A 227 -18.21 45.88 24.86
C GLY A 227 -18.32 46.57 26.17
N GLU A 228 -17.71 47.78 26.27
CA GLU A 228 -18.03 48.93 27.16
C GLU A 228 -18.28 48.64 28.65
#